data_77550ffa4db539aaba7a14ede8aa7ef8
#
_entry.id   77550ffa4db539aaba7a14ede8aa7ef8
#
_cell.length_a   1.000
_cell.length_b   1.000
_cell.length_c   1.000
_cell.angle_alpha   90.00
_cell.angle_beta   90.00
_cell.angle_gamma   90.00
#
_symmetry.space_group_name_H-M   'P 1'
#
loop_
_entity.id
_entity.type
_entity.pdbx_description
1 polymer ?
#
loop_
_entity_poly.entity_id
_entity_poly.type
_entity_poly.pdbx_seq_one_letter_code
_entity_poly.pdbx_strand_id
1 'polypeptide(L)'
;TSYSALATALAATIGTGNIIGISTAIAVGGAGAVFWCWITGVLGIATCYGECFLSMKYRKTEKDGKRIGGPMYVLERGMQQKGLAVLFSVFTILASLGIGSSVQAHSISAAVTEQIPVSPHIIGMAAGVLAGKVIIGGSRQIGKVCTWLVPVMSAFYLGGCIFILMKNYTVIPEAVKMQRN
;
A
#
# COMPACT_ATOMS: atom_id res chain seq x y z
N THR A 1 -1.42 19.98 -2.47
CA THR A 1 -0.08 20.29 -1.92
C THR A 1 0.85 19.10 -2.08
N SER A 2 2.17 19.30 -2.16
CA SER A 2 3.17 18.22 -2.25
C SER A 2 3.07 17.25 -1.07
N TYR A 3 2.77 17.78 0.12
CA TYR A 3 2.55 16.97 1.31
C TYR A 3 1.34 16.03 1.18
N SER A 4 0.22 16.50 0.65
CA SER A 4 -0.96 15.65 0.41
C SER A 4 -0.68 14.55 -0.63
N ALA A 5 0.10 14.84 -1.67
CA ALA A 5 0.50 13.83 -2.65
C ALA A 5 1.41 12.76 -2.01
N LEU A 6 2.38 13.17 -1.19
CA LEU A 6 3.24 12.26 -0.44
C LEU A 6 2.43 11.39 0.52
N ALA A 7 1.52 11.99 1.30
CA ALA A 7 0.68 11.24 2.23
C ALA A 7 -0.23 10.24 1.51
N THR A 8 -0.77 10.59 0.35
CA THR A 8 -1.58 9.67 -0.46
C THR A 8 -0.74 8.53 -1.03
N ALA A 9 0.49 8.81 -1.49
CA ALA A 9 1.41 7.78 -1.96
C ALA A 9 1.82 6.83 -0.83
N LEU A 10 2.12 7.35 0.36
CA LEU A 10 2.43 6.55 1.54
C LEU A 10 1.23 5.70 1.97
N ALA A 11 0.00 6.25 1.93
CA ALA A 11 -1.21 5.49 2.23
C ALA A 11 -1.43 4.31 1.26
N ALA A 12 -1.06 4.47 0.01
CA ALA A 12 -1.14 3.41 -0.99
C ALA A 12 -0.05 2.34 -0.81
N THR A 13 1.10 2.72 -0.25
CA THR A 13 2.27 1.85 -0.10
C THR A 13 2.30 1.15 1.26
N ILE A 14 2.00 1.89 2.34
CA ILE A 14 2.00 1.34 3.71
C ILE A 14 0.63 0.71 3.98
N GLY A 15 0.56 -0.59 3.87
CA GLY A 15 -0.68 -1.34 4.10
C GLY A 15 -0.44 -2.61 4.92
N THR A 16 -1.52 -3.32 5.20
CA THR A 16 -1.49 -4.61 5.92
C THR A 16 -0.63 -5.65 5.19
N GLY A 17 -0.53 -5.57 3.86
CA GLY A 17 0.34 -6.42 3.05
C GLY A 17 1.81 -6.34 3.43
N ASN A 18 2.30 -5.16 3.80
CA ASN A 18 3.70 -4.99 4.22
C ASN A 18 3.96 -5.57 5.63
N ILE A 19 2.95 -5.57 6.49
CA ILE A 19 3.08 -6.11 7.85
C ILE A 19 2.91 -7.64 7.79
N ILE A 20 1.77 -8.10 7.29
CA ILE A 20 1.42 -9.53 7.24
C ILE A 20 2.29 -10.26 6.21
N GLY A 21 2.53 -9.67 5.04
CA GLY A 21 3.34 -10.26 3.98
C GLY A 21 4.79 -10.49 4.40
N ILE A 22 5.42 -9.51 5.05
CA ILE A 22 6.80 -9.67 5.55
C ILE A 22 6.83 -10.68 6.70
N SER A 23 5.87 -10.63 7.62
CA SER A 23 5.78 -11.62 8.70
C SER A 23 5.63 -13.04 8.17
N THR A 24 4.79 -13.24 7.15
CA THR A 24 4.61 -14.53 6.48
C THR A 24 5.87 -14.95 5.74
N ALA A 25 6.55 -14.02 5.05
CA ALA A 25 7.79 -14.31 4.35
C ALA A 25 8.89 -14.77 5.32
N ILE A 26 8.97 -14.17 6.51
CA ILE A 26 9.90 -14.59 7.57
C ILE A 26 9.50 -15.96 8.13
N ALA A 27 8.21 -16.19 8.35
CA ALA A 27 7.73 -17.46 8.90
C ALA A 27 7.99 -18.65 7.95
N VAL A 28 7.89 -18.43 6.63
CA VAL A 28 8.09 -19.48 5.61
C VAL A 28 9.55 -19.56 5.15
N GLY A 29 10.18 -18.41 4.92
CA GLY A 29 11.53 -18.32 4.34
C GLY A 29 12.66 -18.11 5.36
N GLY A 30 12.31 -18.04 6.65
CA GLY A 30 13.27 -17.78 7.72
C GLY A 30 13.84 -16.37 7.70
N ALA A 31 14.87 -16.14 8.51
CA ALA A 31 15.50 -14.83 8.68
C ALA A 31 16.11 -14.29 7.39
N GLY A 32 16.57 -15.15 6.47
CA GLY A 32 17.12 -14.77 5.17
C GLY A 32 16.11 -14.03 4.26
N ALA A 33 14.80 -14.22 4.47
CA ALA A 33 13.76 -13.52 3.72
C ALA A 33 13.87 -11.99 3.88
N VAL A 34 14.28 -11.50 5.05
CA VAL A 34 14.45 -10.07 5.32
C VAL A 34 15.52 -9.45 4.42
N PHE A 35 16.63 -10.15 4.22
CA PHE A 35 17.69 -9.69 3.31
C PHE A 35 17.18 -9.54 1.87
N TRP A 36 16.43 -10.51 1.37
CA TRP A 36 15.82 -10.44 0.05
C TRP A 36 14.76 -9.34 -0.06
N CYS A 37 13.98 -9.11 1.00
CA CYS A 37 13.05 -7.98 1.05
C CYS A 37 13.78 -6.62 0.92
N TRP A 38 14.95 -6.46 1.54
CA TRP A 38 15.75 -5.25 1.41
C TRP A 38 16.28 -5.04 0.00
N ILE A 39 16.85 -6.08 -0.62
CA ILE A 39 17.34 -6.01 -2.01
C ILE A 39 16.19 -5.65 -2.94
N THR A 40 15.06 -6.33 -2.82
CA THR A 40 13.86 -6.05 -3.62
C THR A 40 13.36 -4.63 -3.40
N GLY A 41 13.40 -4.13 -2.16
CA GLY A 41 13.03 -2.75 -1.83
C GLY A 41 13.91 -1.73 -2.53
N VAL A 42 15.23 -1.92 -2.51
CA VAL A 42 16.18 -1.02 -3.19
C VAL A 42 15.97 -1.01 -4.70
N LEU A 43 15.81 -2.18 -5.32
CA LEU A 43 15.52 -2.28 -6.75
C LEU A 43 14.15 -1.68 -7.09
N GLY A 44 13.15 -1.87 -6.21
CA GLY A 44 11.80 -1.34 -6.34
C GLY A 44 11.75 0.19 -6.33
N ILE A 45 12.68 0.87 -5.66
CA ILE A 45 12.75 2.35 -5.68
C ILE A 45 12.96 2.87 -7.10
N ALA A 46 13.88 2.28 -7.86
CA ALA A 46 14.17 2.68 -9.24
C ALA A 46 12.95 2.46 -10.15
N THR A 47 12.27 1.33 -10.00
CA THR A 47 11.06 1.01 -10.76
C THR A 47 9.94 1.99 -10.43
N CYS A 48 9.67 2.23 -9.16
CA CYS A 48 8.64 3.17 -8.71
C CYS A 48 8.92 4.60 -9.21
N TYR A 49 10.17 5.04 -9.15
CA TYR A 49 10.57 6.34 -9.69
C TYR A 49 10.29 6.44 -11.20
N GLY A 50 10.68 5.41 -11.96
CA GLY A 50 10.42 5.35 -13.41
C GLY A 50 8.93 5.39 -13.75
N GLU A 51 8.12 4.62 -13.04
CA GLU A 51 6.65 4.60 -13.20
C GLU A 51 6.01 5.97 -12.90
N CYS A 52 6.39 6.60 -11.80
CA CYS A 52 5.90 7.92 -11.43
C CYS A 52 6.31 8.97 -12.46
N PHE A 53 7.56 8.97 -12.91
CA PHE A 53 8.07 9.90 -13.90
C PHE A 53 7.33 9.76 -15.25
N LEU A 54 7.20 8.53 -15.75
CA LEU A 54 6.48 8.26 -16.99
C LEU A 54 4.99 8.61 -16.89
N SER A 55 4.36 8.30 -15.78
CA SER A 55 2.95 8.66 -15.52
C SER A 55 2.73 10.17 -15.51
N MET A 56 3.69 10.94 -15.00
CA MET A 56 3.63 12.40 -15.04
C MET A 56 3.87 12.95 -16.45
N LYS A 57 4.83 12.38 -17.19
CA LYS A 57 5.19 12.80 -18.54
C LYS A 57 4.04 12.60 -19.54
N TYR A 58 3.36 11.47 -19.48
CA TYR A 58 2.28 11.09 -20.42
C TYR A 58 0.87 11.35 -19.89
N ARG A 59 0.72 12.09 -18.78
CA ARG A 59 -0.60 12.44 -18.24
C ARG A 59 -1.46 13.22 -19.22
N LYS A 60 -2.76 13.03 -19.11
CA LYS A 60 -3.78 13.77 -19.85
C LYS A 60 -4.40 14.85 -18.95
N THR A 61 -4.58 16.04 -19.49
CA THR A 61 -5.42 17.06 -18.85
C THR A 61 -6.77 17.05 -19.54
N GLU A 62 -7.84 16.79 -18.80
CA GLU A 62 -9.21 16.85 -19.31
C GLU A 62 -9.69 18.30 -19.43
N LYS A 63 -10.84 18.48 -20.13
CA LYS A 63 -11.45 19.81 -20.35
C LYS A 63 -11.77 20.52 -19.04
N ASP A 64 -12.06 19.77 -17.98
CA ASP A 64 -12.36 20.26 -16.63
C ASP A 64 -11.09 20.60 -15.82
N GLY A 65 -9.91 20.63 -16.44
CA GLY A 65 -8.63 20.87 -15.77
C GLY A 65 -8.12 19.70 -14.92
N LYS A 66 -8.84 18.58 -14.90
CA LYS A 66 -8.47 17.37 -14.16
C LYS A 66 -7.30 16.68 -14.86
N ARG A 67 -6.28 16.35 -14.10
CA ARG A 67 -5.10 15.65 -14.63
C ARG A 67 -5.21 14.17 -14.32
N ILE A 68 -5.17 13.37 -15.37
CA ILE A 68 -5.28 11.91 -15.29
C ILE A 68 -3.99 11.32 -15.87
N GLY A 69 -3.41 10.36 -15.16
CA GLY A 69 -2.18 9.67 -15.55
C GLY A 69 -2.22 8.22 -15.08
N GLY A 70 -1.20 7.48 -15.41
CA GLY A 70 -1.05 6.09 -15.02
C GLY A 70 -0.43 5.25 -16.15
N PRO A 71 -0.10 3.97 -15.88
CA PRO A 71 0.54 3.10 -16.88
C PRO A 71 -0.26 2.97 -18.18
N MET A 72 -1.60 2.96 -18.13
CA MET A 72 -2.44 2.89 -19.32
C MET A 72 -2.19 4.07 -20.28
N TYR A 73 -1.97 5.29 -19.75
CA TYR A 73 -1.67 6.46 -20.58
C TYR A 73 -0.25 6.44 -21.13
N VAL A 74 0.69 5.82 -20.41
CA VAL A 74 2.05 5.58 -20.90
C VAL A 74 2.02 4.62 -22.08
N LEU A 75 1.27 3.53 -21.99
CA LEU A 75 1.09 2.55 -23.08
C LEU A 75 0.39 3.19 -24.30
N GLU A 76 -0.68 3.96 -24.08
CA GLU A 76 -1.44 4.58 -25.16
C GLU A 76 -0.65 5.69 -25.86
N ARG A 77 0.00 6.59 -25.12
CA ARG A 77 0.63 7.80 -25.66
C ARG A 77 2.13 7.68 -25.85
N GLY A 78 2.81 6.94 -24.97
CA GLY A 78 4.25 6.73 -25.04
C GLY A 78 4.61 5.65 -26.05
N MET A 79 3.92 4.52 -25.99
CA MET A 79 4.16 3.37 -26.85
C MET A 79 3.20 3.30 -28.04
N GLN A 80 2.18 4.16 -28.10
CA GLN A 80 1.12 4.16 -29.13
C GLN A 80 0.35 2.83 -29.26
N GLN A 81 0.32 2.04 -28.20
CA GLN A 81 -0.29 0.71 -28.14
C GLN A 81 -1.62 0.75 -27.40
N LYS A 82 -2.70 1.21 -28.06
CA LYS A 82 -4.04 1.29 -27.45
C LYS A 82 -4.58 -0.05 -26.96
N GLY A 83 -4.31 -1.14 -27.71
CA GLY A 83 -4.73 -2.48 -27.31
C GLY A 83 -4.14 -2.92 -25.98
N LEU A 84 -2.84 -2.69 -25.77
CA LEU A 84 -2.18 -2.98 -24.50
C LEU A 84 -2.69 -2.08 -23.35
N ALA A 85 -2.99 -0.82 -23.62
CA ALA A 85 -3.55 0.09 -22.63
C ALA A 85 -4.92 -0.38 -22.13
N VAL A 86 -5.79 -0.83 -23.04
CA VAL A 86 -7.11 -1.38 -22.67
C VAL A 86 -6.95 -2.68 -21.91
N LEU A 87 -6.12 -3.60 -22.37
CA LEU A 87 -5.85 -4.88 -21.70
C LEU A 87 -5.32 -4.66 -20.28
N PHE A 88 -4.35 -3.76 -20.13
CA PHE A 88 -3.83 -3.37 -18.82
C PHE A 88 -4.93 -2.81 -17.89
N SER A 89 -5.80 -1.95 -18.44
CA SER A 89 -6.92 -1.37 -17.67
C SER A 89 -7.90 -2.45 -17.19
N VAL A 90 -8.23 -3.41 -18.04
CA VAL A 90 -9.10 -4.54 -17.68
C VAL A 90 -8.47 -5.38 -16.56
N PHE A 91 -7.21 -5.76 -16.71
CA PHE A 91 -6.51 -6.52 -15.66
C PHE A 91 -6.38 -5.75 -14.35
N THR A 92 -6.17 -4.44 -14.41
CA THR A 92 -6.12 -3.58 -13.22
C THR A 92 -7.47 -3.57 -12.48
N ILE A 93 -8.58 -3.50 -13.22
CA ILE A 93 -9.93 -3.58 -12.62
C ILE A 93 -10.14 -4.94 -11.94
N LEU A 94 -9.82 -6.04 -12.63
CA LEU A 94 -9.95 -7.39 -12.06
C LEU A 94 -9.07 -7.59 -10.83
N ALA A 95 -7.82 -7.13 -10.88
CA ALA A 95 -6.89 -7.20 -9.76
C ALA A 95 -7.35 -6.37 -8.56
N SER A 96 -7.92 -5.18 -8.80
CA SER A 96 -8.40 -4.32 -7.71
C SER A 96 -9.58 -4.93 -6.97
N LEU A 97 -10.46 -5.66 -7.67
CA LEU A 97 -11.58 -6.38 -7.06
C LEU A 97 -11.10 -7.57 -6.20
N GLY A 98 -10.09 -8.31 -6.68
CA GLY A 98 -9.58 -9.50 -5.99
C GLY A 98 -8.61 -9.17 -4.85
N ILE A 99 -7.47 -8.58 -5.17
CA ILE A 99 -6.34 -8.46 -4.25
C ILE A 99 -6.37 -7.14 -3.46
N GLY A 100 -6.83 -6.05 -4.09
CA GLY A 100 -6.71 -4.71 -3.51
C GLY A 100 -7.57 -4.49 -2.27
N SER A 101 -8.86 -4.77 -2.35
CA SER A 101 -9.82 -4.46 -1.29
C SER A 101 -10.12 -5.63 -0.36
N SER A 102 -10.20 -6.86 -0.88
CA SER A 102 -10.58 -8.04 -0.08
C SER A 102 -9.55 -8.41 0.97
N VAL A 103 -8.25 -8.37 0.63
CA VAL A 103 -7.15 -8.65 1.58
C VAL A 103 -7.13 -7.62 2.70
N GLN A 104 -7.31 -6.34 2.38
CA GLN A 104 -7.35 -5.27 3.38
C GLN A 104 -8.56 -5.43 4.32
N ALA A 105 -9.75 -5.68 3.76
CA ALA A 105 -10.97 -5.89 4.54
C ALA A 105 -10.87 -7.12 5.44
N HIS A 106 -10.30 -8.22 4.93
CA HIS A 106 -10.08 -9.42 5.72
C HIS A 106 -9.11 -9.17 6.89
N SER A 107 -7.99 -8.50 6.63
CA SER A 107 -6.99 -8.19 7.67
C SER A 107 -7.56 -7.30 8.78
N ILE A 108 -8.34 -6.28 8.42
CA ILE A 108 -9.02 -5.40 9.40
C ILE A 108 -10.03 -6.22 10.21
N SER A 109 -10.85 -7.02 9.53
CA SER A 109 -11.85 -7.87 10.18
C SER A 109 -11.22 -8.85 11.15
N ALA A 110 -10.16 -9.55 10.74
CA ALA A 110 -9.46 -10.52 11.58
C ALA A 110 -8.87 -9.86 12.83
N ALA A 111 -8.16 -8.73 12.66
CA ALA A 111 -7.54 -8.01 13.77
C ALA A 111 -8.56 -7.50 14.81
N VAL A 112 -9.73 -7.05 14.37
CA VAL A 112 -10.79 -6.59 15.30
C VAL A 112 -11.50 -7.74 15.97
N THR A 113 -11.82 -8.80 15.21
CA THR A 113 -12.54 -9.98 15.76
C THR A 113 -11.71 -10.72 16.81
N GLU A 114 -10.39 -10.68 16.71
CA GLU A 114 -9.50 -11.29 17.71
C GLU A 114 -9.57 -10.57 19.07
N GLN A 115 -9.87 -9.29 19.07
CA GLN A 115 -9.94 -8.48 20.32
C GLN A 115 -11.36 -8.31 20.83
N ILE A 116 -12.35 -8.29 19.95
CA ILE A 116 -13.74 -7.99 20.29
C ILE A 116 -14.63 -9.04 19.61
N PRO A 117 -15.56 -9.71 20.34
CA PRO A 117 -16.45 -10.73 19.79
C PRO A 117 -17.56 -10.12 18.91
N VAL A 118 -17.17 -9.51 17.79
CA VAL A 118 -18.08 -8.91 16.80
C VAL A 118 -17.98 -9.68 15.49
N SER A 119 -19.11 -9.89 14.81
CA SER A 119 -19.14 -10.57 13.53
C SER A 119 -18.26 -9.86 12.47
N PRO A 120 -17.41 -10.58 11.73
CA PRO A 120 -16.59 -10.03 10.65
C PRO A 120 -17.38 -9.25 9.60
N HIS A 121 -18.63 -9.64 9.36
CA HIS A 121 -19.50 -8.97 8.40
C HIS A 121 -19.87 -7.55 8.83
N ILE A 122 -20.10 -7.32 10.13
CA ILE A 122 -20.40 -5.99 10.66
C ILE A 122 -19.18 -5.07 10.52
N ILE A 123 -17.99 -5.59 10.81
CA ILE A 123 -16.73 -4.86 10.67
C ILE A 123 -16.47 -4.49 9.22
N GLY A 124 -16.65 -5.45 8.31
CA GLY A 124 -16.50 -5.23 6.87
C GLY A 124 -17.49 -4.19 6.33
N MET A 125 -18.74 -4.24 6.77
CA MET A 125 -19.77 -3.27 6.39
C MET A 125 -19.44 -1.86 6.92
N ALA A 126 -19.03 -1.73 8.17
CA ALA A 126 -18.63 -0.46 8.75
C ALA A 126 -17.42 0.15 8.01
N ALA A 127 -16.38 -0.65 7.74
CA ALA A 127 -15.23 -0.24 6.98
C ALA A 127 -15.61 0.19 5.55
N GLY A 128 -16.49 -0.56 4.89
CA GLY A 128 -17.01 -0.24 3.56
C GLY A 128 -17.77 1.09 3.51
N VAL A 129 -18.63 1.36 4.50
CA VAL A 129 -19.35 2.63 4.61
C VAL A 129 -18.40 3.81 4.84
N LEU A 130 -17.41 3.65 5.72
CA LEU A 130 -16.40 4.69 5.96
C LEU A 130 -15.56 4.97 4.72
N ALA A 131 -15.05 3.93 4.06
CA ALA A 131 -14.30 4.07 2.81
C ALA A 131 -15.17 4.70 1.70
N GLY A 132 -16.43 4.26 1.56
CA GLY A 132 -17.36 4.79 0.59
C GLY A 132 -17.60 6.31 0.73
N LYS A 133 -17.79 6.81 1.97
CA LYS A 133 -17.90 8.24 2.24
C LYS A 133 -16.69 9.05 1.78
N VAL A 134 -15.49 8.49 1.98
CA VAL A 134 -14.24 9.14 1.56
C VAL A 134 -14.10 9.14 0.04
N ILE A 135 -14.43 8.02 -0.61
CA ILE A 135 -14.31 7.84 -2.07
C ILE A 135 -15.30 8.74 -2.81
N ILE A 136 -16.54 8.85 -2.35
CA ILE A 136 -17.58 9.73 -2.94
C ILE A 136 -17.11 11.19 -2.98
N GLY A 137 -16.34 11.64 -1.99
CA GLY A 137 -15.74 12.98 -1.96
C GLY A 137 -14.62 13.22 -2.97
N GLY A 138 -14.22 12.19 -3.73
CA GLY A 138 -13.22 12.24 -4.78
C GLY A 138 -11.78 12.38 -4.29
N SER A 139 -10.85 12.55 -5.23
CA SER A 139 -9.41 12.56 -4.97
C SER A 139 -8.94 13.62 -3.97
N ARG A 140 -9.65 14.77 -3.91
CA ARG A 140 -9.34 15.83 -2.95
C ARG A 140 -9.64 15.40 -1.51
N GLN A 141 -10.74 14.71 -1.29
CA GLN A 141 -11.14 14.22 0.04
C GLN A 141 -10.26 13.06 0.47
N ILE A 142 -9.96 12.14 -0.43
CA ILE A 142 -8.99 11.05 -0.19
C ILE A 142 -7.65 11.64 0.26
N GLY A 143 -7.09 12.60 -0.48
CA GLY A 143 -5.84 13.25 -0.11
C GLY A 143 -5.88 13.96 1.26
N LYS A 144 -7.02 14.57 1.62
CA LYS A 144 -7.20 15.24 2.91
C LYS A 144 -7.22 14.24 4.08
N VAL A 145 -7.92 13.12 3.92
CA VAL A 145 -7.98 12.05 4.93
C VAL A 145 -6.61 11.40 5.09
N CYS A 146 -5.92 11.06 3.98
CA CYS A 146 -4.58 10.49 4.02
C CYS A 146 -3.57 11.42 4.70
N THR A 147 -3.67 12.73 4.46
CA THR A 147 -2.78 13.74 5.07
C THR A 147 -2.81 13.72 6.59
N TRP A 148 -3.94 13.38 7.19
CA TRP A 148 -4.10 13.29 8.64
C TRP A 148 -3.85 11.87 9.17
N LEU A 149 -4.38 10.87 8.47
CA LEU A 149 -4.36 9.47 8.94
C LEU A 149 -2.96 8.85 8.86
N VAL A 150 -2.22 9.12 7.78
CA VAL A 150 -0.92 8.48 7.52
C VAL A 150 0.15 8.83 8.57
N PRO A 151 0.33 10.09 8.99
CA PRO A 151 1.29 10.39 10.06
C PRO A 151 0.94 9.70 11.38
N VAL A 152 -0.35 9.64 11.71
CA VAL A 152 -0.84 8.97 12.93
C VAL A 152 -0.54 7.47 12.87
N MET A 153 -0.90 6.80 11.77
CA MET A 153 -0.58 5.38 11.55
C MET A 153 0.92 5.11 11.65
N SER A 154 1.73 5.92 10.96
CA SER A 154 3.19 5.76 10.93
C SER A 154 3.79 5.95 12.32
N ALA A 155 3.34 6.95 13.08
CA ALA A 155 3.80 7.19 14.43
C ALA A 155 3.46 6.03 15.38
N PHE A 156 2.23 5.49 15.28
CA PHE A 156 1.81 4.33 16.07
C PHE A 156 2.63 3.08 15.72
N TYR A 157 2.83 2.81 14.44
CA TYR A 157 3.58 1.66 13.99
C TYR A 157 5.05 1.74 14.40
N LEU A 158 5.72 2.87 14.13
CA LEU A 158 7.11 3.08 14.52
C LEU A 158 7.28 3.07 16.05
N GLY A 159 6.39 3.70 16.77
CA GLY A 159 6.40 3.68 18.23
C GLY A 159 6.25 2.27 18.81
N GLY A 160 5.34 1.47 18.25
CA GLY A 160 5.18 0.06 18.60
C GLY A 160 6.43 -0.77 18.29
N CYS A 161 7.01 -0.61 17.12
CA CYS A 161 8.26 -1.29 16.74
C CYS A 161 9.41 -0.93 17.66
N ILE A 162 9.60 0.36 17.95
CA ILE A 162 10.66 0.83 18.88
C ILE A 162 10.42 0.25 20.27
N PHE A 163 9.20 0.27 20.78
CA PHE A 163 8.86 -0.28 22.08
C PHE A 163 9.19 -1.78 22.17
N ILE A 164 8.82 -2.57 21.15
CA ILE A 164 9.12 -4.00 21.09
C ILE A 164 10.62 -4.25 21.05
N LEU A 165 11.36 -3.50 20.22
CA LEU A 165 12.83 -3.62 20.14
C LEU A 165 13.51 -3.26 21.45
N MET A 166 13.05 -2.21 22.12
CA MET A 166 13.60 -1.83 23.43
C MET A 166 13.32 -2.89 24.51
N LYS A 167 12.13 -3.48 24.49
CA LYS A 167 11.77 -4.54 25.45
C LYS A 167 12.56 -5.84 25.21
N ASN A 168 12.92 -6.13 23.96
CA ASN A 168 13.57 -7.38 23.55
C ASN A 168 15.01 -7.15 23.04
N TYR A 169 15.71 -6.14 23.54
CA TYR A 169 17.06 -5.78 23.05
C TYR A 169 18.07 -6.93 23.16
N THR A 170 17.91 -7.83 24.12
CA THR A 170 18.78 -8.99 24.33
C THR A 170 18.67 -10.05 23.24
N VAL A 171 17.54 -10.13 22.54
CA VAL A 171 17.28 -11.11 21.47
C VAL A 171 17.81 -10.62 20.12
N ILE A 172 18.04 -9.31 19.97
CA ILE A 172 18.47 -8.71 18.70
C ILE A 172 19.79 -9.32 18.18
N PRO A 173 20.85 -9.51 19.00
CA PRO A 173 22.11 -10.11 18.53
C PRO A 173 21.94 -11.54 18.03
N GLU A 174 21.04 -12.32 18.65
CA GLU A 174 20.77 -13.71 18.24
C GLU A 174 19.98 -13.74 16.91
N ALA A 175 18.98 -12.86 16.76
CA ALA A 175 18.23 -12.73 15.51
C ALA A 175 19.14 -12.35 14.33
N VAL A 176 20.11 -11.45 14.55
CA VAL A 176 21.08 -11.06 13.51
C VAL A 176 22.05 -12.21 13.18
N LYS A 177 22.44 -13.02 14.17
CA LYS A 177 23.27 -14.21 13.92
C LYS A 177 22.54 -15.28 13.11
N MET A 178 21.23 -15.45 13.36
CA MET A 178 20.40 -16.38 12.60
C MET A 178 20.26 -16.02 11.11
N GLN A 179 20.39 -14.74 10.76
CA GLN A 179 20.40 -14.29 9.36
C GLN A 179 21.70 -14.66 8.61
N ARG A 180 22.74 -15.04 9.32
CA ARG A 180 24.07 -15.25 8.75
C ARG A 180 24.39 -16.74 8.44
N ASN A 181 23.56 -17.63 8.91
CA ASN A 181 23.60 -19.07 8.63
C ASN A 181 22.51 -19.48 7.67
#